data_20f85676b2a8ef16682de5c9af61c849
#
_entry.id   20f85676b2a8ef16682de5c9af61c849
#
_cell.length_a   1.000
_cell.length_b   1.000
_cell.length_c   1.000
_cell.angle_alpha   90.00
_cell.angle_beta   90.00
_cell.angle_gamma   90.00
#
_symmetry.space_group_name_H-M   'P 1'
#
loop_
_entity.id
_entity.type
_entity.pdbx_description
1 polymer ?
#
loop_
_entity_poly.entity_id
_entity_poly.type
_entity_poly.pdbx_seq_one_letter_code
_entity_poly.pdbx_strand_id
1 'polypeptide(L)'
;MAERRMLSKKIFQSRKFLMMPFEAQALYTHLILSSDDDGVVEAFPIVRMIGAKEDSLGLLVVKKFILPLNDDMVYFITDFEEQNKIRADRVQPSRYRNLLLEKTDLVIEGKRVTSQKKIH
;
A
#
# COMPACT_ATOMS: atom_id res chain seq x y z
N MET A 1 -0.49 -9.91 -13.29
CA MET A 1 -0.34 -9.48 -11.95
C MET A 1 0.73 -10.23 -11.23
N ALA A 2 1.51 -9.57 -10.43
CA ALA A 2 2.58 -10.24 -9.73
C ALA A 2 2.02 -11.15 -8.65
N GLU A 3 2.64 -12.31 -8.48
CA GLU A 3 2.23 -13.24 -7.45
C GLU A 3 2.98 -13.03 -6.15
N ARG A 4 3.96 -12.18 -6.13
CA ARG A 4 4.80 -11.97 -4.95
C ARG A 4 4.98 -10.50 -4.68
N ARG A 5 5.11 -10.18 -3.40
CA ARG A 5 5.46 -8.83 -2.98
C ARG A 5 6.59 -8.94 -1.96
N MET A 6 7.42 -7.92 -1.92
CA MET A 6 8.53 -7.87 -0.98
C MET A 6 8.15 -7.08 0.25
N LEU A 7 8.70 -7.47 1.39
CA LEU A 7 8.50 -6.79 2.65
C LEU A 7 9.85 -6.30 3.16
N SER A 8 9.90 -5.11 3.69
CA SER A 8 11.14 -4.50 4.14
C SER A 8 11.32 -4.68 5.65
N LYS A 9 12.48 -5.13 6.07
CA LYS A 9 12.79 -5.20 7.48
C LYS A 9 12.69 -3.82 8.11
N LYS A 10 13.08 -2.78 7.39
CA LYS A 10 13.03 -1.42 7.92
C LYS A 10 11.62 -1.05 8.37
N ILE A 11 10.60 -1.44 7.61
CA ILE A 11 9.23 -1.14 7.95
C ILE A 11 8.72 -2.11 9.00
N PHE A 12 8.91 -3.42 8.78
CA PHE A 12 8.32 -4.45 9.63
C PHE A 12 8.98 -4.59 10.99
N GLN A 13 10.19 -4.07 11.16
CA GLN A 13 10.87 -4.10 12.45
C GLN A 13 10.96 -2.71 13.06
N SER A 14 10.24 -1.73 12.51
CA SER A 14 10.21 -0.40 13.08
C SER A 14 9.40 -0.41 14.37
N ARG A 15 9.73 0.50 15.27
CA ARG A 15 8.98 0.63 16.51
C ARG A 15 7.51 0.91 16.23
N LYS A 16 7.24 1.78 15.28
CA LYS A 16 5.88 2.15 14.92
C LYS A 16 5.06 0.93 14.53
N PHE A 17 5.63 0.03 13.74
CA PHE A 17 4.92 -1.16 13.30
C PHE A 17 4.75 -2.16 14.44
N LEU A 18 5.81 -2.38 15.20
CA LEU A 18 5.79 -3.39 16.25
C LEU A 18 4.91 -3.00 17.43
N MET A 19 4.60 -1.73 17.58
CA MET A 19 3.71 -1.28 18.65
C MET A 19 2.24 -1.53 18.32
N MET A 20 1.92 -1.91 17.12
CA MET A 20 0.52 -2.19 16.76
C MET A 20 0.11 -3.58 17.22
N PRO A 21 -1.20 -3.80 17.45
CA PRO A 21 -1.69 -5.14 17.74
C PRO A 21 -1.39 -6.10 16.58
N PHE A 22 -1.29 -7.39 16.89
CA PHE A 22 -0.96 -8.39 15.88
C PHE A 22 -1.97 -8.39 14.72
N GLU A 23 -3.24 -8.15 15.00
CA GLU A 23 -4.23 -8.11 13.93
C GLU A 23 -3.92 -7.02 12.92
N ALA A 24 -3.52 -5.83 13.39
CA ALA A 24 -3.17 -4.74 12.48
C ALA A 24 -1.92 -5.07 11.70
N GLN A 25 -0.94 -5.71 12.33
CA GLN A 25 0.27 -6.13 11.63
C GLN A 25 -0.05 -7.16 10.56
N ALA A 26 -0.91 -8.13 10.87
CA ALA A 26 -1.31 -9.14 9.91
C ALA A 26 -2.10 -8.52 8.75
N LEU A 27 -3.00 -7.60 9.07
CA LEU A 27 -3.79 -6.93 8.03
C LEU A 27 -2.89 -6.17 7.07
N TYR A 28 -1.93 -5.43 7.59
CA TYR A 28 -1.00 -4.69 6.74
C TYR A 28 -0.25 -5.63 5.80
N THR A 29 0.21 -6.76 6.32
CA THR A 29 0.94 -7.74 5.52
C THR A 29 0.07 -8.26 4.38
N HIS A 30 -1.18 -8.59 4.68
CA HIS A 30 -2.08 -9.09 3.66
C HIS A 30 -2.47 -8.01 2.64
N LEU A 31 -2.56 -6.77 3.08
CA LEU A 31 -2.85 -5.68 2.16
C LEU A 31 -1.70 -5.50 1.16
N ILE A 32 -0.45 -5.54 1.63
CA ILE A 32 0.68 -5.45 0.72
C ILE A 32 0.67 -6.61 -0.26
N LEU A 33 0.45 -7.81 0.24
CA LEU A 33 0.46 -8.99 -0.60
C LEU A 33 -0.56 -8.88 -1.72
N SER A 34 -1.70 -8.27 -1.45
CA SER A 34 -2.78 -8.17 -2.43
C SER A 34 -2.76 -6.87 -3.22
N SER A 35 -1.79 -5.98 -2.97
CA SER A 35 -1.75 -4.70 -3.68
C SER A 35 -1.28 -4.90 -5.11
N ASP A 36 -1.66 -3.96 -5.97
CA ASP A 36 -1.22 -3.99 -7.36
C ASP A 36 0.16 -3.34 -7.49
N ASP A 37 0.64 -3.19 -8.73
CA ASP A 37 1.99 -2.69 -8.95
C ASP A 37 2.15 -1.20 -8.63
N ASP A 38 1.06 -0.50 -8.44
CA ASP A 38 1.10 0.90 -8.02
C ASP A 38 0.95 1.03 -6.50
N GLY A 39 0.77 -0.06 -5.80
CA GLY A 39 0.60 -0.04 -4.33
C GLY A 39 -0.82 0.21 -3.88
N VAL A 40 -1.80 0.01 -4.76
CA VAL A 40 -3.21 0.22 -4.43
C VAL A 40 -3.87 -1.12 -4.14
N VAL A 41 -4.76 -1.16 -3.16
CA VAL A 41 -5.43 -2.39 -2.78
C VAL A 41 -6.89 -2.11 -2.43
N GLU A 42 -7.76 -3.05 -2.81
CA GLU A 42 -9.14 -3.02 -2.37
C GLU A 42 -9.20 -3.79 -1.07
N ALA A 43 -9.44 -3.12 0.03
CA ALA A 43 -9.30 -3.73 1.34
C ALA A 43 -10.47 -4.63 1.74
N PHE A 44 -11.65 -4.41 1.20
CA PHE A 44 -12.83 -5.16 1.64
C PHE A 44 -12.63 -6.68 1.54
N PRO A 45 -12.22 -7.23 0.39
CA PRO A 45 -12.04 -8.68 0.32
C PRO A 45 -10.97 -9.18 1.29
N ILE A 46 -9.93 -8.39 1.54
CA ILE A 46 -8.86 -8.79 2.43
C ILE A 46 -9.33 -8.85 3.87
N VAL A 47 -10.06 -7.81 4.30
CA VAL A 47 -10.60 -7.76 5.64
C VAL A 47 -11.52 -8.97 5.88
N ARG A 48 -12.36 -9.29 4.89
CA ARG A 48 -13.25 -10.43 5.01
C ARG A 48 -12.48 -11.75 5.03
N MET A 49 -11.45 -11.87 4.21
CA MET A 49 -10.71 -13.10 4.10
C MET A 49 -10.01 -13.47 5.41
N ILE A 50 -9.41 -12.51 6.08
CA ILE A 50 -8.67 -12.82 7.31
C ILE A 50 -9.50 -12.56 8.56
N GLY A 51 -10.70 -12.05 8.43
CA GLY A 51 -11.54 -11.82 9.60
C GLY A 51 -11.10 -10.64 10.46
N ALA A 52 -10.46 -9.65 9.87
CA ALA A 52 -9.99 -8.50 10.63
C ALA A 52 -11.15 -7.56 10.93
N LYS A 53 -11.00 -6.75 11.96
CA LYS A 53 -12.00 -5.76 12.31
C LYS A 53 -11.68 -4.45 11.63
N GLU A 54 -12.69 -3.62 11.44
CA GLU A 54 -12.47 -2.32 10.84
C GLU A 54 -11.59 -1.43 11.70
N ASP A 55 -11.54 -1.68 13.00
CA ASP A 55 -10.65 -0.91 13.89
C ASP A 55 -9.19 -1.08 13.48
N SER A 56 -8.80 -2.27 13.04
CA SER A 56 -7.43 -2.50 12.59
C SER A 56 -7.14 -1.71 11.35
N LEU A 57 -8.08 -1.64 10.43
CA LEU A 57 -7.93 -0.86 9.21
C LEU A 57 -7.80 0.63 9.56
N GLY A 58 -8.64 1.11 10.47
CA GLY A 58 -8.57 2.51 10.91
C GLY A 58 -7.26 2.84 11.58
N LEU A 59 -6.71 1.90 12.34
CA LEU A 59 -5.42 2.12 12.99
C LEU A 59 -4.31 2.29 11.95
N LEU A 60 -4.34 1.49 10.88
CA LEU A 60 -3.34 1.63 9.82
C LEU A 60 -3.43 3.00 9.14
N VAL A 61 -4.64 3.53 9.00
CA VAL A 61 -4.83 4.86 8.44
C VAL A 61 -4.26 5.93 9.38
N VAL A 62 -4.60 5.83 10.65
CA VAL A 62 -4.15 6.83 11.64
C VAL A 62 -2.64 6.81 11.77
N LYS A 63 -2.04 5.65 11.72
CA LYS A 63 -0.58 5.54 11.81
C LYS A 63 0.10 5.80 10.48
N LYS A 64 -0.67 6.11 9.44
CA LYS A 64 -0.15 6.48 8.12
C LYS A 64 0.58 5.39 7.38
N PHE A 65 0.22 4.15 7.65
CA PHE A 65 0.71 3.02 6.85
C PHE A 65 -0.07 2.90 5.55
N ILE A 66 -1.32 3.31 5.54
CA ILE A 66 -2.14 3.29 4.34
C ILE A 66 -2.90 4.62 4.23
N LEU A 67 -3.28 4.97 3.02
CA LEU A 67 -3.99 6.20 2.74
C LEU A 67 -5.30 5.88 2.03
N PRO A 68 -6.46 6.31 2.56
CA PRO A 68 -7.71 6.03 1.86
C PRO A 68 -7.82 6.88 0.60
N LEU A 69 -8.20 6.26 -0.51
CA LEU A 69 -8.34 6.95 -1.77
C LEU A 69 -9.79 7.30 -2.10
N ASN A 70 -10.74 6.52 -1.57
CA ASN A 70 -12.16 6.80 -1.76
C ASN A 70 -12.95 6.18 -0.63
N ASP A 71 -14.29 6.23 -0.73
CA ASP A 71 -15.16 5.69 0.31
C ASP A 71 -15.46 4.21 0.13
N ASP A 72 -14.92 3.59 -0.89
CA ASP A 72 -15.17 2.18 -1.18
C ASP A 72 -14.03 1.29 -0.71
N MET A 73 -13.30 1.70 0.30
CA MET A 73 -12.22 0.90 0.89
C MET A 73 -11.09 0.60 -0.08
N VAL A 74 -10.76 1.58 -0.93
CA VAL A 74 -9.58 1.49 -1.78
C VAL A 74 -8.49 2.31 -1.10
N TYR A 75 -7.34 1.70 -0.88
CA TYR A 75 -6.25 2.30 -0.12
C TYR A 75 -4.94 2.24 -0.89
N PHE A 76 -4.06 3.18 -0.60
CA PHE A 76 -2.69 3.18 -1.12
C PHE A 76 -1.75 2.82 0.04
N ILE A 77 -0.80 1.93 -0.21
CA ILE A 77 0.21 1.57 0.77
C ILE A 77 1.31 2.63 0.71
N THR A 78 1.42 3.47 1.73
CA THR A 78 2.28 4.65 1.65
C THR A 78 3.76 4.31 1.47
N ASP A 79 4.21 3.16 1.98
CA ASP A 79 5.60 2.74 1.84
C ASP A 79 5.77 1.67 0.77
N PHE A 80 4.89 1.63 -0.21
CA PHE A 80 4.93 0.58 -1.22
C PHE A 80 6.24 0.60 -2.00
N GLU A 81 6.64 1.76 -2.47
CA GLU A 81 7.84 1.88 -3.29
C GLU A 81 9.10 1.53 -2.51
N GLU A 82 9.10 1.80 -1.21
CA GLU A 82 10.21 1.44 -0.37
C GLU A 82 10.39 -0.08 -0.32
N GLN A 83 9.32 -0.83 -0.42
CA GLN A 83 9.34 -2.27 -0.28
C GLN A 83 9.31 -3.02 -1.60
N ASN A 84 8.78 -2.43 -2.66
CA ASN A 84 8.61 -3.12 -3.93
C ASN A 84 9.08 -2.25 -5.08
N LYS A 85 10.29 -2.53 -5.56
CA LYS A 85 10.84 -1.80 -6.70
C LYS A 85 10.66 -2.64 -7.94
N ILE A 86 9.77 -2.23 -8.82
CA ILE A 86 9.45 -2.95 -10.04
C ILE A 86 10.06 -2.20 -11.19
N ARG A 87 10.67 -2.91 -12.13
CA ARG A 87 11.23 -2.26 -13.31
C ARG A 87 10.14 -1.48 -14.02
N ALA A 88 10.46 -0.26 -14.42
CA ALA A 88 9.47 0.63 -15.00
C ALA A 88 8.75 0.02 -16.20
N ASP A 89 9.47 -0.79 -17.01
CA ASP A 89 8.85 -1.38 -18.19
C ASP A 89 7.98 -2.59 -17.87
N ARG A 90 7.95 -3.05 -16.61
CA ARG A 90 7.14 -4.19 -16.24
C ARG A 90 5.96 -3.85 -15.37
N VAL A 91 5.78 -2.59 -15.02
CA VAL A 91 4.69 -2.20 -14.15
C VAL A 91 3.37 -2.33 -14.88
N GLN A 92 2.39 -2.97 -14.23
CA GLN A 92 1.02 -3.04 -14.72
C GLN A 92 0.25 -1.93 -14.04
N PRO A 93 -0.25 -0.92 -14.76
CA PRO A 93 -0.93 0.19 -14.11
C PRO A 93 -2.14 -0.26 -13.32
N SER A 94 -2.34 0.34 -12.16
CA SER A 94 -3.52 0.08 -11.35
C SER A 94 -4.75 0.59 -12.08
N ARG A 95 -5.88 -0.09 -11.88
CA ARG A 95 -7.14 0.43 -12.37
C ARG A 95 -7.52 1.71 -11.64
N TYR A 96 -6.86 2.01 -10.52
CA TYR A 96 -7.12 3.21 -9.74
C TYR A 96 -6.01 4.24 -9.89
N ARG A 97 -5.19 4.14 -10.95
CA ARG A 97 -4.03 5.03 -11.09
C ARG A 97 -4.42 6.50 -11.11
N ASN A 98 -5.49 6.85 -11.83
CA ASN A 98 -5.91 8.24 -11.88
C ASN A 98 -6.34 8.74 -10.51
N LEU A 99 -7.05 7.91 -9.76
CA LEU A 99 -7.46 8.28 -8.41
C LEU A 99 -6.24 8.45 -7.51
N LEU A 100 -5.26 7.57 -7.65
CA LEU A 100 -4.04 7.66 -6.87
C LEU A 100 -3.31 8.98 -7.14
N LEU A 101 -3.17 9.33 -8.41
CA LEU A 101 -2.47 10.57 -8.75
C LEU A 101 -3.24 11.80 -8.28
N GLU A 102 -4.56 11.70 -8.25
CA GLU A 102 -5.37 12.81 -7.79
C GLU A 102 -5.25 13.02 -6.29
N LYS A 103 -5.12 11.95 -5.51
CA LYS A 103 -5.12 12.03 -4.06
C LYS A 103 -3.73 12.11 -3.43
N THR A 104 -2.68 12.04 -4.22
CA THR A 104 -1.32 12.07 -3.70
C THR A 104 -0.47 13.01 -4.53
N ASP A 105 0.78 13.23 -4.10
CA ASP A 105 1.73 14.02 -4.87
C ASP A 105 2.60 13.17 -5.76
N LEU A 106 2.20 11.93 -5.99
CA LEU A 106 2.97 11.03 -6.83
C LEU A 106 2.86 11.45 -8.30
N VAL A 107 3.88 11.07 -9.07
CA VAL A 107 3.92 11.38 -10.49
C VAL A 107 4.27 10.10 -11.26
N ILE A 108 4.03 10.10 -12.57
CA ILE A 108 4.38 8.97 -13.41
C ILE A 108 5.77 9.20 -13.98
N GLU A 109 6.62 8.20 -13.85
CA GLU A 109 7.94 8.23 -14.44
C GLU A 109 8.08 6.95 -15.24
N GLY A 110 8.04 7.03 -16.55
CA GLY A 110 7.95 5.83 -17.40
C GLY A 110 6.58 5.20 -17.18
N LYS A 111 6.56 3.93 -16.82
CA LYS A 111 5.32 3.26 -16.52
C LYS A 111 5.07 3.18 -15.03
N ARG A 112 5.92 3.77 -14.22
CA ARG A 112 5.88 3.62 -12.78
C ARG A 112 5.41 4.89 -12.09
N VAL A 113 4.62 4.74 -11.03
CA VAL A 113 4.24 5.85 -10.17
C VAL A 113 5.30 6.00 -9.09
N THR A 114 5.78 7.19 -8.87
CA THR A 114 6.85 7.41 -7.91
C THR A 114 6.74 8.79 -7.28
N SER A 115 7.51 8.99 -6.24
CA SER A 115 7.53 10.25 -5.53
C SER A 115 8.27 11.33 -6.32
N GLN A 116 7.84 12.57 -6.22
CA GLN A 116 8.54 13.66 -6.88
C GLN A 116 9.83 14.04 -6.23
N LYS A 117 10.13 13.57 -5.06
CA LYS A 117 11.24 14.06 -4.40
C LYS A 117 12.54 13.81 -4.94
N LYS A 118 12.77 13.01 -5.83
CA LYS A 118 14.06 12.74 -6.34
C LYS A 118 14.46 13.75 -7.29
N ILE A 119 13.88 14.82 -7.41
CA ILE A 119 14.24 15.77 -8.32
C ILE A 119 15.37 16.48 -7.88
N HIS A 120 16.12 16.53 -7.56
CA HIS A 120 17.30 17.20 -7.39
C HIS A 120 18.23 16.30 -6.69
#